data_58529340d6199a35dc07b2b0c0d0bfac
#
_entry.id   58529340d6199a35dc07b2b0c0d0bfac
#
_cell.length_a   1.000
_cell.length_b   1.000
_cell.length_c   1.000
_cell.angle_alpha   90.00
_cell.angle_beta   90.00
_cell.angle_gamma   90.00
#
_symmetry.space_group_name_H-M   'P 1'
#
loop_
_entity.id
_entity.type
_entity.pdbx_description
1 polymer ?
#
loop_
_entity_poly.entity_id
_entity_poly.type
_entity_poly.pdbx_seq_one_letter_code
_entity_poly.pdbx_strand_id
1 'polypeptide(L)'
;DRQLEKIYSEIDHSLWFKGLIGKVSYSFTENITYDKDKLKELLSGTDWGSAENKNAEIELTDSGYIIRDAVQGDKMNYEILENYILSAVDRNEFTVKAEESGCYIPPEITAKELKDECERLNRVFNMKITYDFDYTTETLTGKKLLEIADIDEDGNITADRDKAMEYVEYLAKKYDTFNTERKFHATIQGDITIPTSLSLIHI
;
A
#
# COMPACT_ATOMS: atom_id res chain seq x y z
N ASP A 1 -25.96 -6.33 46.11
CA ASP A 1 -26.82 -6.50 47.28
C ASP A 1 -27.30 -5.19 47.92
N ARG A 2 -26.46 -4.16 47.99
CA ARG A 2 -26.86 -2.85 48.56
C ARG A 2 -28.01 -2.17 47.79
N GLN A 3 -28.14 -2.38 46.51
CA GLN A 3 -29.22 -1.79 45.72
C GLN A 3 -30.55 -2.50 45.98
N LEU A 4 -30.51 -3.82 46.09
CA LEU A 4 -31.70 -4.61 46.46
C LEU A 4 -32.21 -4.22 47.84
N GLU A 5 -31.31 -3.99 48.82
CA GLU A 5 -31.68 -3.53 50.15
C GLU A 5 -32.28 -2.10 50.11
N LYS A 6 -31.76 -1.23 49.26
CA LYS A 6 -32.30 0.11 49.06
C LYS A 6 -33.71 0.06 48.45
N ILE A 7 -33.89 -0.71 47.39
CA ILE A 7 -35.21 -0.91 46.77
C ILE A 7 -36.17 -1.50 47.77
N TYR A 8 -35.75 -2.53 48.53
CA TYR A 8 -36.58 -3.14 49.53
C TYR A 8 -37.00 -2.17 50.65
N SER A 9 -36.12 -1.22 51.01
CA SER A 9 -36.42 -0.18 52.00
C SER A 9 -37.35 0.92 51.48
N GLU A 10 -37.41 1.16 50.17
CA GLU A 10 -38.26 2.14 49.52
C GLU A 10 -39.66 1.61 49.19
N ILE A 11 -39.85 0.28 49.23
CA ILE A 11 -41.15 -0.34 49.03
C ILE A 11 -42.06 -0.05 50.25
N ASP A 12 -43.16 0.63 50.01
CA ASP A 12 -44.20 0.79 51.04
C ASP A 12 -44.95 -0.52 51.21
N HIS A 13 -44.48 -1.31 52.16
CA HIS A 13 -45.06 -2.61 52.50
C HIS A 13 -46.52 -2.55 53.00
N SER A 14 -47.00 -1.38 53.38
CA SER A 14 -48.38 -1.16 53.81
C SER A 14 -49.37 -1.23 52.64
N LEU A 15 -48.87 -1.07 51.44
CA LEU A 15 -49.64 -1.05 50.19
C LEU A 15 -49.64 -2.36 49.44
N TRP A 16 -49.27 -3.49 50.07
CA TRP A 16 -49.20 -4.84 49.47
C TRP A 16 -50.48 -5.26 48.71
N PHE A 17 -51.66 -4.81 49.18
CA PHE A 17 -52.96 -5.11 48.58
C PHE A 17 -53.15 -4.46 47.19
N LYS A 18 -52.42 -3.39 46.88
CA LYS A 18 -52.45 -2.79 45.53
C LYS A 18 -51.88 -3.72 44.46
N GLY A 19 -50.95 -4.62 44.81
CA GLY A 19 -50.45 -5.67 43.94
C GLY A 19 -51.49 -6.74 43.59
N LEU A 20 -52.54 -6.87 44.36
CA LEU A 20 -53.66 -7.77 44.10
C LEU A 20 -54.65 -7.23 43.05
N ILE A 21 -54.73 -5.91 42.90
CA ILE A 21 -55.69 -5.20 42.03
C ILE A 21 -55.02 -4.68 40.74
N GLY A 22 -53.70 -4.53 40.73
CA GLY A 22 -52.95 -4.01 39.59
C GLY A 22 -51.51 -4.52 39.54
N LYS A 23 -50.87 -4.40 38.37
CA LYS A 23 -49.44 -4.67 38.24
C LYS A 23 -48.65 -3.50 38.85
N VAL A 24 -47.86 -3.79 39.86
CA VAL A 24 -46.88 -2.84 40.39
C VAL A 24 -45.54 -3.17 39.73
N SER A 25 -45.01 -2.24 38.96
CA SER A 25 -43.68 -2.39 38.31
C SER A 25 -42.71 -1.46 39.01
N TYR A 26 -41.59 -1.98 39.42
CA TYR A 26 -40.46 -1.20 39.87
C TYR A 26 -39.42 -1.21 38.77
N SER A 27 -38.96 -0.06 38.35
CA SER A 27 -37.78 0.09 37.45
C SER A 27 -36.61 0.60 38.30
N PHE A 28 -35.51 -0.06 38.19
CA PHE A 28 -34.26 0.41 38.76
C PHE A 28 -33.23 0.55 37.66
N THR A 29 -32.42 1.57 37.77
CA THR A 29 -31.28 1.79 36.89
C THR A 29 -30.06 1.20 37.58
N GLU A 30 -29.43 0.24 36.96
CA GLU A 30 -28.13 -0.24 37.43
C GLU A 30 -27.12 0.89 37.26
N ASN A 31 -26.66 1.47 38.37
CA ASN A 31 -25.52 2.38 38.36
C ASN A 31 -24.25 1.53 38.42
N ILE A 32 -23.72 1.21 37.24
CA ILE A 32 -22.40 0.58 37.15
C ILE A 32 -21.35 1.62 37.46
N THR A 33 -20.61 1.41 38.56
CA THR A 33 -19.44 2.23 38.87
C THR A 33 -18.19 1.49 38.47
N TYR A 34 -17.34 2.15 37.75
CA TYR A 34 -16.04 1.61 37.30
C TYR A 34 -14.88 2.45 37.85
N ASP A 35 -13.75 1.76 38.04
CA ASP A 35 -12.51 2.37 38.49
C ASP A 35 -11.63 2.62 37.25
N LYS A 36 -11.53 3.91 36.88
CA LYS A 36 -10.75 4.30 35.68
C LYS A 36 -9.26 4.00 35.81
N ASP A 37 -8.72 4.09 37.00
CA ASP A 37 -7.29 3.88 37.23
C ASP A 37 -6.94 2.38 37.04
N LYS A 38 -7.82 1.50 37.52
CA LYS A 38 -7.69 0.06 37.29
C LYS A 38 -7.86 -0.30 35.82
N LEU A 39 -8.77 0.34 35.10
CA LEU A 39 -8.93 0.12 33.67
C LEU A 39 -7.66 0.49 32.92
N LYS A 40 -7.06 1.64 33.23
CA LYS A 40 -5.79 2.07 32.62
C LYS A 40 -4.65 1.09 32.94
N GLU A 41 -4.59 0.64 34.18
CA GLU A 41 -3.58 -0.36 34.60
C GLU A 41 -3.75 -1.66 33.82
N LEU A 42 -4.98 -2.15 33.67
CA LEU A 42 -5.28 -3.35 32.89
C LEU A 42 -4.93 -3.19 31.40
N LEU A 43 -5.31 -2.05 30.80
CA LEU A 43 -4.99 -1.77 29.40
C LEU A 43 -3.49 -1.70 29.15
N SER A 44 -2.75 -1.03 30.03
CA SER A 44 -1.30 -0.88 29.90
C SER A 44 -0.53 -2.16 30.25
N GLY A 45 -1.09 -3.03 31.08
CA GLY A 45 -0.51 -4.29 31.48
C GLY A 45 -0.84 -5.47 30.56
N THR A 46 -1.76 -5.29 29.62
CA THR A 46 -2.14 -6.32 28.66
C THR A 46 -1.17 -6.32 27.48
N ASP A 47 -0.71 -7.51 27.08
CA ASP A 47 0.06 -7.67 25.85
C ASP A 47 -0.91 -7.63 24.64
N TRP A 48 -0.89 -6.52 23.93
CA TRP A 48 -1.72 -6.29 22.72
C TRP A 48 -0.98 -6.66 21.43
N GLY A 49 0.25 -7.20 21.53
CA GLY A 49 1.12 -7.41 20.39
C GLY A 49 2.16 -6.29 20.24
N SER A 50 3.12 -6.53 19.36
CA SER A 50 4.25 -5.62 19.14
C SER A 50 4.56 -5.39 17.66
N ALA A 51 3.66 -5.81 16.77
CA ALA A 51 3.85 -5.61 15.34
C ALA A 51 3.82 -4.11 15.02
N GLU A 52 4.87 -3.65 14.34
CA GLU A 52 4.94 -2.27 13.87
C GLU A 52 4.15 -2.09 12.57
N ASN A 53 3.63 -0.88 12.38
CA ASN A 53 3.05 -0.48 11.11
C ASN A 53 4.11 -0.52 10.01
N LYS A 54 3.70 -1.00 8.85
CA LYS A 54 4.50 -0.84 7.63
C LYS A 54 3.76 0.07 6.68
N ASN A 55 4.44 1.10 6.22
CA ASN A 55 3.91 2.00 5.20
C ASN A 55 3.77 1.26 3.86
N ALA A 56 2.86 1.74 3.03
CA ALA A 56 2.84 1.35 1.63
C ALA A 56 4.12 1.83 0.94
N GLU A 57 4.60 1.08 -0.03
CA GLU A 57 5.81 1.39 -0.80
C GLU A 57 5.63 1.04 -2.27
N ILE A 58 6.33 1.77 -3.15
CA ILE A 58 6.37 1.46 -4.58
C ILE A 58 7.57 0.56 -4.85
N GLU A 59 7.32 -0.58 -5.50
CA GLU A 59 8.35 -1.55 -5.86
C GLU A 59 8.43 -1.72 -7.38
N LEU A 60 9.66 -1.72 -7.91
CA LEU A 60 9.92 -2.02 -9.31
C LEU A 60 10.03 -3.53 -9.52
N THR A 61 9.13 -4.08 -10.34
CA THR A 61 9.13 -5.48 -10.77
C THR A 61 9.57 -5.61 -12.23
N ASP A 62 9.59 -6.83 -12.74
CA ASP A 62 9.87 -7.07 -14.16
C ASP A 62 8.75 -6.57 -15.09
N SER A 63 7.54 -6.41 -14.59
CA SER A 63 6.36 -5.95 -15.33
C SER A 63 6.00 -4.49 -15.10
N GLY A 64 6.79 -3.77 -14.31
CA GLY A 64 6.57 -2.36 -13.96
C GLY A 64 6.54 -2.12 -12.45
N TYR A 65 6.10 -0.93 -12.09
CA TYR A 65 5.96 -0.53 -10.69
C TYR A 65 4.65 -1.03 -10.11
N ILE A 66 4.72 -1.59 -8.92
CA ILE A 66 3.55 -2.02 -8.14
C ILE A 66 3.57 -1.32 -6.78
N ILE A 67 2.40 -1.19 -6.17
CA ILE A 67 2.28 -0.72 -4.80
C ILE A 67 2.18 -1.96 -3.90
N ARG A 68 3.05 -2.04 -2.91
CA ARG A 68 2.87 -2.92 -1.76
C ARG A 68 2.00 -2.20 -0.76
N ASP A 69 0.90 -2.82 -0.37
CA ASP A 69 -0.03 -2.26 0.58
C ASP A 69 0.61 -2.08 1.97
N ALA A 70 0.16 -1.06 2.65
CA ALA A 70 0.49 -0.85 4.05
C ALA A 70 -0.02 -2.02 4.91
N VAL A 71 0.72 -2.34 5.96
CA VAL A 71 0.32 -3.36 6.94
C VAL A 71 0.06 -2.70 8.28
N GLN A 72 -1.16 -2.88 8.77
CA GLN A 72 -1.54 -2.43 10.10
C GLN A 72 -0.82 -3.27 11.15
N GLY A 73 -0.14 -2.60 12.06
CA GLY A 73 0.47 -3.21 13.25
C GLY A 73 -0.48 -3.16 14.46
N ASP A 74 0.08 -3.50 15.62
CA ASP A 74 -0.65 -3.60 16.89
C ASP A 74 -0.61 -2.31 17.72
N LYS A 75 0.01 -1.25 17.20
CA LYS A 75 0.15 0.01 17.93
C LYS A 75 -1.20 0.69 18.11
N MET A 76 -1.55 0.98 19.36
CA MET A 76 -2.86 1.52 19.71
C MET A 76 -2.78 2.84 20.49
N ASN A 77 -3.82 3.65 20.35
CA ASN A 77 -4.11 4.77 21.24
C ASN A 77 -5.01 4.26 22.37
N TYR A 78 -4.42 4.08 23.55
CA TYR A 78 -5.13 3.56 24.72
C TYR A 78 -6.23 4.50 25.24
N GLU A 79 -6.13 5.79 25.02
CA GLU A 79 -7.16 6.75 25.42
C GLU A 79 -8.45 6.55 24.59
N ILE A 80 -8.31 6.30 23.30
CA ILE A 80 -9.46 5.99 22.43
C ILE A 80 -10.09 4.67 22.86
N LEU A 81 -9.29 3.64 23.12
CA LEU A 81 -9.78 2.33 23.56
C LEU A 81 -10.48 2.42 24.92
N GLU A 82 -9.91 3.15 25.88
CA GLU A 82 -10.51 3.40 27.20
C GLU A 82 -11.91 4.02 27.04
N ASN A 83 -12.01 5.12 26.29
CA ASN A 83 -13.27 5.81 26.09
C ASN A 83 -14.32 4.91 25.39
N TYR A 84 -13.89 4.08 24.45
CA TYR A 84 -14.77 3.13 23.78
C TYR A 84 -15.31 2.08 24.75
N ILE A 85 -14.46 1.50 25.60
CA ILE A 85 -14.84 0.53 26.63
C ILE A 85 -15.82 1.16 27.63
N LEU A 86 -15.54 2.38 28.11
CA LEU A 86 -16.41 3.06 29.03
C LEU A 86 -17.81 3.33 28.43
N SER A 87 -17.83 3.74 27.17
CA SER A 87 -19.10 3.94 26.44
C SER A 87 -19.87 2.64 26.25
N ALA A 88 -19.21 1.51 26.07
CA ALA A 88 -19.84 0.19 25.97
C ALA A 88 -20.43 -0.24 27.32
N VAL A 89 -19.69 -0.03 28.40
CA VAL A 89 -20.19 -0.30 29.77
C VAL A 89 -21.45 0.51 30.07
N ASP A 90 -21.48 1.81 29.71
CA ASP A 90 -22.65 2.66 29.88
C ASP A 90 -23.88 2.16 29.08
N ARG A 91 -23.65 1.45 27.99
CA ARG A 91 -24.72 0.78 27.19
C ARG A 91 -25.04 -0.64 27.65
N ASN A 92 -24.43 -1.12 28.74
CA ASN A 92 -24.49 -2.52 29.20
C ASN A 92 -23.97 -3.53 28.18
N GLU A 93 -22.99 -3.15 27.37
CA GLU A 93 -22.30 -4.02 26.43
C GLU A 93 -21.00 -4.53 27.08
N PHE A 94 -20.94 -5.84 27.38
CA PHE A 94 -19.81 -6.45 28.10
C PHE A 94 -18.81 -7.15 27.17
N THR A 95 -19.01 -7.04 25.89
CA THR A 95 -18.08 -7.54 24.88
C THR A 95 -17.84 -6.46 23.84
N VAL A 96 -16.59 -6.07 23.69
CA VAL A 96 -16.17 -5.07 22.71
C VAL A 96 -15.04 -5.63 21.87
N LYS A 97 -14.95 -5.18 20.64
CA LYS A 97 -13.82 -5.50 19.75
C LYS A 97 -12.96 -4.25 19.57
N ALA A 98 -11.67 -4.39 19.79
CA ALA A 98 -10.74 -3.28 19.67
C ALA A 98 -10.74 -2.67 18.27
N GLU A 99 -10.92 -3.48 17.22
CA GLU A 99 -11.00 -3.04 15.83
C GLU A 99 -12.13 -2.04 15.58
N GLU A 100 -13.24 -2.19 16.29
CA GLU A 100 -14.41 -1.32 16.14
C GLU A 100 -14.24 0.03 16.85
N SER A 101 -13.28 0.14 17.78
CA SER A 101 -13.01 1.35 18.52
C SER A 101 -12.29 2.45 17.71
N GLY A 102 -11.60 2.07 16.64
CA GLY A 102 -10.69 2.96 15.91
C GLY A 102 -9.44 3.32 16.69
N CYS A 103 -9.06 2.52 17.68
CA CYS A 103 -7.90 2.80 18.53
C CYS A 103 -6.57 2.48 17.86
N TYR A 104 -6.54 1.66 16.82
CA TYR A 104 -5.31 1.33 16.11
C TYR A 104 -4.75 2.55 15.38
N ILE A 105 -3.47 2.82 15.57
CA ILE A 105 -2.78 3.90 14.86
C ILE A 105 -2.50 3.42 13.44
N PRO A 106 -3.07 4.05 12.41
CA PRO A 106 -2.87 3.61 11.03
C PRO A 106 -1.43 3.85 10.57
N PRO A 107 -0.96 3.13 9.53
CA PRO A 107 0.25 3.47 8.81
C PRO A 107 0.22 4.92 8.30
N GLU A 108 1.38 5.57 8.24
CA GLU A 108 1.51 6.97 7.81
C GLU A 108 1.26 7.15 6.31
N ILE A 109 1.64 6.14 5.51
CA ILE A 109 1.51 6.16 4.05
C ILE A 109 0.67 4.96 3.62
N THR A 110 -0.39 5.22 2.90
CA THR A 110 -1.31 4.22 2.35
C THR A 110 -1.11 4.05 0.84
N ALA A 111 -1.59 2.93 0.29
CA ALA A 111 -1.55 2.69 -1.15
C ALA A 111 -2.27 3.77 -1.96
N LYS A 112 -3.29 4.41 -1.37
CA LYS A 112 -4.04 5.49 -2.03
C LYS A 112 -3.16 6.71 -2.31
N GLU A 113 -2.26 7.05 -1.38
CA GLU A 113 -1.37 8.21 -1.51
C GLU A 113 -0.28 7.98 -2.55
N LEU A 114 0.13 6.72 -2.75
CA LEU A 114 1.17 6.35 -3.72
C LEU A 114 0.63 6.08 -5.13
N LYS A 115 -0.69 6.08 -5.32
CA LYS A 115 -1.31 5.68 -6.58
C LYS A 115 -0.86 6.55 -7.76
N ASP A 116 -0.94 7.86 -7.61
CA ASP A 116 -0.63 8.81 -8.69
C ASP A 116 0.86 8.73 -9.06
N GLU A 117 1.71 8.57 -8.07
CA GLU A 117 3.15 8.37 -8.25
C GLU A 117 3.46 7.07 -8.97
N CYS A 118 2.86 5.96 -8.54
CA CYS A 118 3.02 4.67 -9.19
C CYS A 118 2.54 4.70 -10.65
N GLU A 119 1.40 5.35 -10.93
CA GLU A 119 0.91 5.54 -12.30
C GLU A 119 1.86 6.40 -13.14
N ARG A 120 2.46 7.43 -12.55
CA ARG A 120 3.47 8.28 -13.20
C ARG A 120 4.70 7.47 -13.59
N LEU A 121 5.25 6.71 -12.66
CA LEU A 121 6.40 5.84 -12.88
C LEU A 121 6.11 4.76 -13.95
N ASN A 122 4.91 4.18 -13.91
CA ASN A 122 4.49 3.21 -14.92
C ASN A 122 4.30 3.80 -16.31
N ARG A 123 3.92 5.07 -16.44
CA ARG A 123 3.92 5.75 -17.75
C ARG A 123 5.32 5.77 -18.35
N VAL A 124 6.34 6.08 -17.55
CA VAL A 124 7.74 6.05 -18.00
C VAL A 124 8.18 4.65 -18.35
N PHE A 125 7.92 3.68 -17.47
CA PHE A 125 8.27 2.27 -17.70
C PHE A 125 7.69 1.72 -19.00
N ASN A 126 6.46 2.12 -19.33
CA ASN A 126 5.74 1.68 -20.53
C ASN A 126 6.08 2.48 -21.80
N MET A 127 6.95 3.50 -21.69
CA MET A 127 7.43 4.20 -22.88
C MET A 127 8.22 3.25 -23.76
N LYS A 128 8.14 3.50 -25.07
CA LYS A 128 8.80 2.70 -26.08
C LYS A 128 9.53 3.59 -27.05
N ILE A 129 10.83 3.41 -27.15
CA ILE A 129 11.67 4.05 -28.17
C ILE A 129 12.05 2.97 -29.18
N THR A 130 11.68 3.16 -30.43
CA THR A 130 12.02 2.22 -31.50
C THR A 130 13.08 2.86 -32.40
N TYR A 131 14.20 2.20 -32.53
CA TYR A 131 15.26 2.53 -33.49
C TYR A 131 15.02 1.72 -34.75
N ASP A 132 14.91 2.41 -35.87
CA ASP A 132 14.75 1.80 -37.18
C ASP A 132 16.06 1.89 -37.96
N PHE A 133 16.62 0.74 -38.35
CA PHE A 133 17.86 0.63 -39.09
C PHE A 133 17.62 0.17 -40.52
N ASP A 134 16.43 0.41 -41.09
CA ASP A 134 15.91 -0.02 -42.39
C ASP A 134 15.77 -1.56 -42.55
N TYR A 135 16.77 -2.31 -42.15
CA TYR A 135 16.79 -3.79 -42.25
C TYR A 135 16.38 -4.51 -40.97
N THR A 136 16.35 -3.81 -39.89
CA THR A 136 15.93 -4.33 -38.57
C THR A 136 15.51 -3.19 -37.63
N THR A 137 14.82 -3.54 -36.56
CA THR A 137 14.44 -2.58 -35.54
C THR A 137 14.92 -3.02 -34.17
N GLU A 138 15.31 -2.10 -33.34
CA GLU A 138 15.60 -2.31 -31.93
C GLU A 138 14.62 -1.50 -31.08
N THR A 139 14.19 -2.05 -29.96
CA THR A 139 13.24 -1.37 -29.06
C THR A 139 13.83 -1.25 -27.67
N LEU A 140 13.85 -0.02 -27.17
CA LEU A 140 14.21 0.32 -25.81
C LEU A 140 12.93 0.56 -25.00
N THR A 141 12.72 -0.21 -23.94
CA THR A 141 11.50 -0.15 -23.10
C THR A 141 11.78 -0.77 -21.73
N GLY A 142 10.90 -0.47 -20.77
CA GLY A 142 10.94 -1.06 -19.44
C GLY A 142 12.21 -0.71 -18.67
N LYS A 143 12.77 -1.70 -17.98
CA LYS A 143 13.96 -1.50 -17.14
C LYS A 143 15.15 -0.91 -17.90
N LYS A 144 15.36 -1.29 -19.15
CA LYS A 144 16.45 -0.74 -19.97
C LYS A 144 16.28 0.76 -20.26
N LEU A 145 15.02 1.21 -20.41
CA LEU A 145 14.76 2.65 -20.55
C LEU A 145 15.06 3.39 -19.26
N LEU A 146 14.71 2.82 -18.11
CA LEU A 146 14.98 3.40 -16.80
C LEU A 146 16.48 3.46 -16.45
N GLU A 147 17.29 2.60 -17.03
CA GLU A 147 18.76 2.67 -16.88
C GLU A 147 19.35 3.96 -17.49
N ILE A 148 18.68 4.52 -18.50
CA ILE A 148 19.11 5.69 -19.26
C ILE A 148 18.33 6.94 -18.85
N ALA A 149 17.05 6.77 -18.51
CA ALA A 149 16.18 7.84 -18.07
C ALA A 149 16.41 8.15 -16.59
N ASP A 150 16.43 9.41 -16.27
CA ASP A 150 16.34 9.92 -14.91
C ASP A 150 15.00 10.63 -14.73
N ILE A 151 14.38 10.47 -13.56
CA ILE A 151 13.07 11.04 -13.24
C ILE A 151 13.27 11.96 -12.06
N ASP A 152 13.08 13.27 -12.28
CA ASP A 152 13.19 14.24 -11.20
C ASP A 152 11.99 14.18 -10.22
N GLU A 153 12.08 14.94 -9.12
CA GLU A 153 11.04 15.00 -8.09
C GLU A 153 9.69 15.51 -8.63
N ASP A 154 9.72 16.32 -9.68
CA ASP A 154 8.51 16.81 -10.35
C ASP A 154 7.95 15.83 -11.40
N GLY A 155 8.68 14.72 -11.65
CA GLY A 155 8.31 13.68 -12.60
C GLY A 155 8.64 13.99 -14.04
N ASN A 156 9.51 14.98 -14.28
CA ASN A 156 10.04 15.19 -15.60
C ASN A 156 11.08 14.12 -15.93
N ILE A 157 11.04 13.64 -17.15
CA ILE A 157 11.98 12.64 -17.65
C ILE A 157 13.15 13.37 -18.27
N THR A 158 14.32 13.12 -17.73
CA THR A 158 15.59 13.57 -18.31
C THR A 158 16.39 12.35 -18.72
N ALA A 159 17.24 12.49 -19.70
CA ALA A 159 18.16 11.42 -20.09
C ALA A 159 19.55 11.69 -19.50
N ASP A 160 20.10 10.70 -18.81
CA ASP A 160 21.51 10.69 -18.47
C ASP A 160 22.33 10.57 -19.77
N ARG A 161 23.06 11.63 -20.09
CA ARG A 161 23.79 11.71 -21.35
C ARG A 161 24.84 10.62 -21.50
N ASP A 162 25.55 10.30 -20.43
CA ASP A 162 26.66 9.35 -20.50
C ASP A 162 26.10 7.93 -20.68
N LYS A 163 25.05 7.56 -19.97
CA LYS A 163 24.37 6.28 -20.16
C LYS A 163 23.69 6.17 -21.53
N ALA A 164 23.12 7.27 -22.02
CA ALA A 164 22.55 7.31 -23.36
C ALA A 164 23.65 7.10 -24.44
N MET A 165 24.82 7.68 -24.26
CA MET A 165 25.98 7.47 -25.16
C MET A 165 26.46 6.03 -25.09
N GLU A 166 26.57 5.41 -23.93
CA GLU A 166 26.93 3.99 -23.81
C GLU A 166 25.94 3.09 -24.55
N TYR A 167 24.65 3.41 -24.48
CA TYR A 167 23.64 2.67 -25.22
C TYR A 167 23.73 2.87 -26.72
N VAL A 168 24.02 4.09 -27.20
CA VAL A 168 24.26 4.36 -28.63
C VAL A 168 25.49 3.62 -29.13
N GLU A 169 26.58 3.56 -28.36
CA GLU A 169 27.75 2.76 -28.68
C GLU A 169 27.44 1.25 -28.75
N TYR A 170 26.61 0.76 -27.85
CA TYR A 170 26.11 -0.61 -27.91
C TYR A 170 25.34 -0.86 -29.21
N LEU A 171 24.42 0.03 -29.59
CA LEU A 171 23.67 -0.06 -30.85
C LEU A 171 24.59 -0.02 -32.07
N ALA A 172 25.57 0.89 -32.05
CA ALA A 172 26.57 0.99 -33.12
C ALA A 172 27.35 -0.32 -33.30
N LYS A 173 27.87 -0.88 -32.22
CA LYS A 173 28.59 -2.18 -32.27
C LYS A 173 27.70 -3.31 -32.74
N LYS A 174 26.40 -3.29 -32.42
CA LYS A 174 25.47 -4.36 -32.78
C LYS A 174 24.97 -4.27 -34.21
N TYR A 175 24.74 -3.06 -34.70
CA TYR A 175 24.06 -2.82 -35.96
C TYR A 175 24.94 -2.18 -37.04
N ASP A 176 26.12 -1.66 -36.68
CA ASP A 176 27.07 -1.16 -37.69
C ASP A 176 27.58 -2.35 -38.54
N THR A 177 27.27 -2.25 -39.78
CA THR A 177 27.68 -3.26 -40.79
C THR A 177 28.86 -2.77 -41.61
N PHE A 178 29.47 -1.64 -41.22
CA PHE A 178 30.70 -1.18 -41.86
C PHE A 178 31.81 -2.23 -41.68
N ASN A 179 32.53 -2.50 -42.73
CA ASN A 179 33.65 -3.44 -42.73
C ASN A 179 33.27 -4.89 -42.34
N THR A 180 31.99 -5.31 -42.57
CA THR A 180 31.54 -6.71 -42.42
C THR A 180 31.39 -7.39 -43.76
N GLU A 181 31.75 -8.66 -43.81
CA GLU A 181 31.55 -9.51 -44.99
C GLU A 181 30.04 -9.77 -45.17
N ARG A 182 29.53 -9.66 -46.40
CA ARG A 182 28.12 -9.91 -46.70
C ARG A 182 27.97 -10.88 -47.84
N LYS A 183 27.04 -11.82 -47.70
CA LYS A 183 26.60 -12.71 -48.74
C LYS A 183 25.41 -12.11 -49.48
N PHE A 184 25.52 -12.06 -50.80
CA PHE A 184 24.50 -11.54 -51.68
C PHE A 184 24.19 -12.55 -52.78
N HIS A 185 22.91 -12.83 -53.00
CA HIS A 185 22.48 -13.70 -54.10
C HIS A 185 22.25 -12.87 -55.34
N ALA A 186 23.18 -12.95 -56.27
CA ALA A 186 23.07 -12.28 -57.57
C ALA A 186 22.34 -13.17 -58.57
N THR A 187 21.40 -12.56 -59.30
CA THR A 187 20.52 -13.30 -60.24
C THR A 187 21.27 -14.08 -61.34
N ILE A 188 22.46 -13.65 -61.71
CA ILE A 188 23.22 -14.24 -62.79
C ILE A 188 24.41 -15.07 -62.26
N GLN A 189 25.06 -14.63 -61.20
CA GLN A 189 26.30 -15.21 -60.68
C GLN A 189 26.13 -16.15 -59.48
N GLY A 190 24.88 -16.29 -59.00
CA GLY A 190 24.60 -17.02 -57.77
C GLY A 190 25.09 -16.27 -56.52
N ASP A 191 25.47 -17.03 -55.49
CA ASP A 191 25.91 -16.44 -54.21
C ASP A 191 27.30 -15.84 -54.34
N ILE A 192 27.40 -14.54 -54.15
CA ILE A 192 28.66 -13.79 -54.08
C ILE A 192 28.90 -13.27 -52.69
N THR A 193 30.16 -13.23 -52.29
CA THR A 193 30.56 -12.64 -51.01
C THR A 193 31.17 -11.28 -51.29
N ILE A 194 30.59 -10.22 -50.69
CA ILE A 194 31.13 -8.89 -50.72
C ILE A 194 32.13 -8.75 -49.57
N PRO A 195 33.41 -8.53 -49.88
CA PRO A 195 34.44 -8.44 -48.84
C PRO A 195 34.30 -7.17 -47.99
N THR A 196 34.92 -7.20 -46.82
CA THR A 196 34.87 -6.13 -45.79
C THR A 196 35.29 -4.74 -46.25
N SER A 197 36.07 -4.65 -47.37
CA SER A 197 36.56 -3.37 -47.91
C SER A 197 35.52 -2.57 -48.73
N LEU A 198 34.34 -3.15 -48.99
CA LEU A 198 33.27 -2.49 -49.75
C LEU A 198 32.07 -2.20 -48.85
N SER A 199 32.00 -0.99 -48.36
CA SER A 199 30.79 -0.51 -47.66
C SER A 199 29.75 0.01 -48.64
N LEU A 200 28.55 -0.56 -48.61
CA LEU A 200 27.43 -0.14 -49.47
C LEU A 200 26.43 0.76 -48.70
N ILE A 201 26.65 1.04 -47.42
CA ILE A 201 25.72 1.85 -46.62
C ILE A 201 26.52 2.86 -45.83
N HIS A 202 26.28 4.13 -46.15
CA HIS A 202 26.55 5.22 -45.25
C HIS A 202 25.32 5.41 -44.39
N ILE A 203 25.49 5.30 -43.09
CA ILE A 203 24.50 5.75 -42.10
C ILE A 203 24.73 7.23 -41.81
#